data_bc08eef8d2128576ac20ff54b356cbb1
#
_entry.id   bc08eef8d2128576ac20ff54b356cbb1
#
_cell.length_a   1.000
_cell.length_b   1.000
_cell.length_c   1.000
_cell.angle_alpha   90.00
_cell.angle_beta   90.00
_cell.angle_gamma   90.00
#
_symmetry.space_group_name_H-M   'P 1'
#
loop_
_entity.id
_entity.type
_entity.pdbx_description
1 polymer ?
#
loop_
_entity_poly.entity_id
_entity_poly.type
_entity_poly.pdbx_seq_one_letter_code
_entity_poly.pdbx_strand_id
1 'polypeptide(L)'
;MFEISLVLGCWSLDVLSGFAFSSPHSPSTLCPVPTDIKSLTREELEAQFAAWEQPVYRVKQLMDWLYVQRVTSWDTMTNLPKTLREKLSSEYSLSTLALLRKQGSHDTTQKFLWKLADGSLIESVLIPASPSLYGEPSDRHTLCVSTQVGCAYGCKFCASGLDGWKRNLLPHEIVEQVMGVERWSASQSKVESREPSVEMPDASGSRPSTLDPRPTKNGFPGTRIVDNVVIMGMGEPMANYDNLLKALRVINSPWGGRIGARKITVSTSGLAPQIRKLADEPEQFSLAVSLHGATDEVRDKIMPVNRKYPLKELTAALDYYQSKRGRIITFEYILIAGVNDGLDQTKPLGTLARRLNGKVNLIPYNTVEGLPWERPDDDTCEKFQMALKAQKIVTTLRREKGHDIDAACGQLRLKTERELAGTQRI
;
A
#
# COMPACT_ATOMS: atom_id res chain seq x y z
N MET A 1 49.82 35.18 8.12
CA MET A 1 49.72 36.52 7.53
C MET A 1 49.52 36.38 6.05
N PHE A 2 48.31 36.46 5.59
CA PHE A 2 47.81 37.10 4.36
C PHE A 2 46.34 36.67 4.20
N GLU A 3 45.47 37.61 4.55
CA GLU A 3 44.05 37.61 4.20
C GLU A 3 43.93 37.94 2.72
N ILE A 4 42.99 37.28 2.02
CA ILE A 4 42.47 37.74 0.74
C ILE A 4 40.96 37.84 0.85
N SER A 5 40.47 39.06 1.02
CA SER A 5 39.08 39.46 0.81
C SER A 5 38.74 39.39 -0.69
N LEU A 6 37.63 38.76 -1.05
CA LEU A 6 37.05 38.85 -2.40
C LEU A 6 35.70 39.58 -2.30
N VAL A 7 35.69 40.74 -2.93
CA VAL A 7 34.56 41.69 -3.02
C VAL A 7 33.59 41.22 -4.10
N LEU A 8 32.31 41.15 -3.75
CA LEU A 8 31.17 40.97 -4.65
C LEU A 8 30.92 42.25 -5.44
N GLY A 9 31.05 42.18 -6.75
CA GLY A 9 30.65 43.21 -7.68
C GLY A 9 29.20 43.07 -8.12
N CYS A 10 28.41 44.07 -7.76
CA CYS A 10 27.03 44.26 -8.22
C CYS A 10 27.05 44.96 -9.59
N TRP A 11 26.39 44.39 -10.60
CA TRP A 11 26.10 45.07 -11.85
C TRP A 11 24.59 45.29 -11.96
N SER A 12 24.20 46.55 -11.88
CA SER A 12 22.86 47.03 -12.22
C SER A 12 22.85 47.43 -13.69
N LEU A 13 21.83 47.01 -14.44
CA LEU A 13 21.47 47.55 -15.73
C LEU A 13 20.00 47.97 -15.68
N ASP A 14 19.79 49.29 -15.57
CA ASP A 14 18.51 49.93 -15.83
C ASP A 14 18.26 50.00 -17.33
N VAL A 15 17.12 49.53 -17.81
CA VAL A 15 16.51 49.97 -19.06
C VAL A 15 15.01 50.17 -18.84
N LEU A 16 14.63 51.44 -18.95
CA LEU A 16 13.25 51.94 -18.96
C LEU A 16 12.47 51.43 -20.16
N SER A 17 11.24 50.96 -19.97
CA SER A 17 10.08 51.52 -20.67
C SER A 17 8.79 50.78 -20.24
N GLY A 18 7.80 51.55 -19.87
CA GLY A 18 6.55 51.19 -19.26
C GLY A 18 5.61 50.35 -20.17
N PHE A 19 4.92 49.46 -19.54
CA PHE A 19 3.53 49.10 -19.83
C PHE A 19 2.91 48.60 -18.53
N ALA A 20 1.94 49.36 -18.05
CA ALA A 20 1.10 48.99 -16.91
C ALA A 20 0.15 47.88 -17.38
N PHE A 21 0.36 46.63 -16.92
CA PHE A 21 -0.66 45.61 -16.90
C PHE A 21 -1.16 45.45 -15.47
N SER A 22 -2.35 45.94 -15.24
CA SER A 22 -3.13 45.69 -14.03
C SER A 22 -3.49 44.23 -13.97
N SER A 23 -2.88 43.47 -13.07
CA SER A 23 -3.30 42.13 -12.70
C SER A 23 -4.13 42.19 -11.42
N PRO A 24 -5.43 41.85 -11.50
CA PRO A 24 -6.19 41.56 -10.29
C PRO A 24 -6.22 40.03 -10.09
N HIS A 25 -5.18 39.49 -9.50
CA HIS A 25 -5.28 38.17 -8.86
C HIS A 25 -4.68 38.31 -7.49
N SER A 26 -5.51 38.71 -6.55
CA SER A 26 -5.28 38.45 -5.12
C SER A 26 -5.06 36.93 -4.96
N PRO A 27 -4.02 36.46 -4.24
CA PRO A 27 -3.91 35.08 -3.88
C PRO A 27 -5.15 34.76 -3.03
N SER A 28 -6.00 33.87 -3.55
CA SER A 28 -7.05 33.26 -2.77
C SER A 28 -6.39 32.60 -1.56
N THR A 29 -6.63 33.15 -0.39
CA THR A 29 -6.33 32.54 0.91
C THR A 29 -7.15 31.27 1.00
N LEU A 30 -6.64 30.18 0.43
CA LEU A 30 -7.13 28.84 0.71
C LEU A 30 -6.91 28.65 2.22
N CYS A 31 -7.99 28.65 3.00
CA CYS A 31 -7.92 28.17 4.37
C CYS A 31 -7.22 26.82 4.37
N PRO A 32 -6.17 26.62 5.19
CA PRO A 32 -5.50 25.34 5.24
C PRO A 32 -6.53 24.26 5.57
N VAL A 33 -6.62 23.23 4.71
CA VAL A 33 -7.51 22.09 4.96
C VAL A 33 -7.10 21.49 6.31
N PRO A 34 -8.02 21.33 7.27
CA PRO A 34 -7.68 20.76 8.57
C PRO A 34 -7.01 19.41 8.42
N THR A 35 -5.98 19.17 9.22
CA THR A 35 -5.31 17.87 9.26
C THR A 35 -6.33 16.78 9.63
N ASP A 36 -6.30 15.65 8.91
CA ASP A 36 -7.18 14.54 9.30
C ASP A 36 -6.68 13.89 10.60
N ILE A 37 -7.61 13.66 11.53
CA ILE A 37 -7.33 13.14 12.87
C ILE A 37 -6.59 11.78 12.83
N LYS A 38 -6.84 10.97 11.80
CA LYS A 38 -6.20 9.66 11.62
C LYS A 38 -4.76 9.75 11.07
N SER A 39 -4.27 10.96 10.76
CA SER A 39 -2.86 11.21 10.46
C SER A 39 -2.02 11.42 11.72
N LEU A 40 -2.64 11.57 12.88
CA LEU A 40 -1.95 11.76 14.15
C LEU A 40 -1.61 10.42 14.80
N THR A 41 -0.44 10.34 15.43
CA THR A 41 -0.08 9.25 16.32
C THR A 41 -0.82 9.36 17.65
N ARG A 42 -0.77 8.31 18.45
CA ARG A 42 -1.35 8.34 19.80
C ARG A 42 -0.68 9.41 20.66
N GLU A 43 0.63 9.50 20.59
CA GLU A 43 1.44 10.45 21.37
C GLU A 43 1.10 11.89 20.96
N GLU A 44 0.93 12.16 19.66
CA GLU A 44 0.50 13.47 19.15
C GLU A 44 -0.92 13.82 19.68
N LEU A 45 -1.84 12.85 19.71
CA LEU A 45 -3.19 13.03 20.25
C LEU A 45 -3.16 13.24 21.79
N GLU A 46 -2.36 12.49 22.53
CA GLU A 46 -2.20 12.65 23.97
C GLU A 46 -1.65 14.03 24.32
N ALA A 47 -0.64 14.51 23.57
CA ALA A 47 -0.11 15.87 23.73
C ALA A 47 -1.16 16.94 23.43
N GLN A 48 -1.95 16.77 22.36
CA GLN A 48 -3.02 17.70 21.99
C GLN A 48 -4.13 17.76 23.04
N PHE A 49 -4.55 16.59 23.56
CA PHE A 49 -5.58 16.51 24.59
C PHE A 49 -5.09 17.10 25.91
N ALA A 50 -3.82 16.89 26.26
CA ALA A 50 -3.21 17.54 27.43
C ALA A 50 -3.20 19.08 27.28
N ALA A 51 -2.87 19.61 26.12
CA ALA A 51 -2.95 21.05 25.82
C ALA A 51 -4.39 21.60 25.90
N TRP A 52 -5.39 20.75 25.73
CA TRP A 52 -6.81 21.07 25.89
C TRP A 52 -7.34 20.80 27.31
N GLU A 53 -6.48 20.44 28.25
CA GLU A 53 -6.85 20.05 29.62
C GLU A 53 -7.85 18.88 29.64
N GLN A 54 -7.77 17.99 28.66
CA GLN A 54 -8.62 16.82 28.58
C GLN A 54 -7.92 15.60 29.20
N PRO A 55 -8.66 14.77 29.99
CA PRO A 55 -8.08 13.54 30.55
C PRO A 55 -7.59 12.57 29.49
N VAL A 56 -6.44 11.91 29.73
CA VAL A 56 -5.80 10.94 28.81
C VAL A 56 -6.74 9.82 28.34
N TYR A 57 -7.66 9.36 29.20
CA TYR A 57 -8.60 8.30 28.82
C TYR A 57 -9.53 8.72 27.66
N ARG A 58 -9.73 10.03 27.42
CA ARG A 58 -10.51 10.53 26.27
C ARG A 58 -9.83 10.21 24.93
N VAL A 59 -8.50 10.18 24.89
CA VAL A 59 -7.77 9.72 23.70
C VAL A 59 -8.10 8.28 23.39
N LYS A 60 -8.15 7.41 24.42
CA LYS A 60 -8.56 6.01 24.22
C LYS A 60 -9.98 5.90 23.68
N GLN A 61 -10.91 6.68 24.22
CA GLN A 61 -12.31 6.70 23.73
C GLN A 61 -12.37 7.17 22.27
N LEU A 62 -11.63 8.22 21.91
CA LEU A 62 -11.53 8.69 20.52
C LEU A 62 -10.99 7.59 19.59
N MET A 63 -9.90 6.94 19.98
CA MET A 63 -9.30 5.85 19.20
C MET A 63 -10.24 4.66 19.02
N ASP A 64 -11.00 4.30 20.05
CA ASP A 64 -12.02 3.26 19.94
C ASP A 64 -13.08 3.63 18.89
N TRP A 65 -13.52 4.86 18.86
CA TRP A 65 -14.45 5.35 17.82
C TRP A 65 -13.85 5.31 16.42
N LEU A 66 -12.62 5.80 16.28
CA LEU A 66 -11.95 5.89 14.97
C LEU A 66 -11.64 4.51 14.37
N TYR A 67 -11.08 3.60 15.17
CA TYR A 67 -10.46 2.38 14.65
C TYR A 67 -11.21 1.09 14.99
N VAL A 68 -11.99 1.07 16.08
CA VAL A 68 -12.81 -0.09 16.46
C VAL A 68 -14.22 0.05 15.89
N GLN A 69 -14.90 1.16 16.19
CA GLN A 69 -16.24 1.44 15.68
C GLN A 69 -16.20 1.92 14.22
N ARG A 70 -15.06 2.45 13.77
CA ARG A 70 -14.81 2.94 12.41
C ARG A 70 -15.84 3.97 11.94
N VAL A 71 -16.21 4.88 12.85
CA VAL A 71 -17.21 5.91 12.60
C VAL A 71 -16.77 6.91 11.54
N THR A 72 -17.73 7.52 10.86
CA THR A 72 -17.53 8.49 9.79
C THR A 72 -18.05 9.87 10.13
N SER A 73 -18.56 10.07 11.36
CA SER A 73 -19.08 11.33 11.86
C SER A 73 -18.73 11.54 13.33
N TRP A 74 -18.39 12.77 13.69
CA TRP A 74 -18.14 13.18 15.07
C TRP A 74 -19.36 13.00 15.99
N ASP A 75 -20.58 13.16 15.43
CA ASP A 75 -21.84 13.11 16.19
C ASP A 75 -22.11 11.71 16.76
N THR A 76 -21.58 10.66 16.13
CA THR A 76 -21.75 9.29 16.59
C THR A 76 -20.94 8.95 17.83
N MET A 77 -19.95 9.78 18.21
CA MET A 77 -19.05 9.57 19.35
C MET A 77 -19.71 9.96 20.68
N THR A 78 -20.79 9.28 21.04
CA THR A 78 -21.71 9.69 22.12
C THR A 78 -21.11 9.70 23.53
N ASN A 79 -20.04 8.94 23.79
CA ASN A 79 -19.36 8.95 25.08
C ASN A 79 -18.28 10.06 25.21
N LEU A 80 -18.06 10.84 24.14
CA LEU A 80 -17.30 12.08 24.20
C LEU A 80 -18.23 13.27 24.48
N PRO A 81 -17.85 14.21 25.38
CA PRO A 81 -18.63 15.43 25.61
C PRO A 81 -18.90 16.18 24.32
N LYS A 82 -20.08 16.80 24.21
CA LYS A 82 -20.46 17.58 23.02
C LYS A 82 -19.44 18.67 22.70
N THR A 83 -19.00 19.41 23.70
CA THR A 83 -17.98 20.46 23.57
C THR A 83 -16.65 19.94 23.01
N LEU A 84 -16.23 18.74 23.41
CA LEU A 84 -15.01 18.12 22.88
C LEU A 84 -15.20 17.68 21.42
N ARG A 85 -16.39 17.14 21.05
CA ARG A 85 -16.71 16.78 19.66
C ARG A 85 -16.73 18.00 18.74
N GLU A 86 -17.31 19.10 19.21
CA GLU A 86 -17.31 20.39 18.50
C GLU A 86 -15.89 20.92 18.31
N LYS A 87 -15.04 20.85 19.34
CA LYS A 87 -13.64 21.24 19.26
C LYS A 87 -12.85 20.35 18.30
N LEU A 88 -13.05 19.03 18.35
CA LEU A 88 -12.42 18.09 17.42
C LEU A 88 -12.82 18.41 15.97
N SER A 89 -14.11 18.68 15.71
CA SER A 89 -14.60 18.98 14.36
C SER A 89 -14.12 20.33 13.81
N SER A 90 -13.78 21.30 14.68
CA SER A 90 -13.22 22.59 14.26
C SER A 90 -11.73 22.51 13.94
N GLU A 91 -10.98 21.65 14.63
CA GLU A 91 -9.52 21.54 14.50
C GLU A 91 -9.09 20.47 13.49
N TYR A 92 -9.88 19.42 13.32
CA TYR A 92 -9.53 18.25 12.53
C TYR A 92 -10.64 17.85 11.56
N SER A 93 -10.22 17.31 10.42
CA SER A 93 -11.13 16.58 9.54
C SER A 93 -11.24 15.11 9.98
N LEU A 94 -12.35 14.48 9.62
CA LEU A 94 -12.59 13.03 9.73
C LEU A 94 -12.94 12.51 8.34
N SER A 95 -11.92 12.40 7.50
CA SER A 95 -12.10 12.03 6.10
C SER A 95 -12.27 10.52 5.96
N THR A 96 -13.05 10.10 4.99
CA THR A 96 -13.15 8.71 4.54
C THR A 96 -12.90 8.63 3.06
N LEU A 97 -12.38 7.51 2.58
CA LEU A 97 -12.29 7.25 1.15
C LEU A 97 -13.69 6.91 0.61
N ALA A 98 -14.09 7.57 -0.46
CA ALA A 98 -15.33 7.24 -1.15
C ALA A 98 -15.11 6.02 -2.07
N LEU A 99 -15.86 4.94 -1.86
CA LEU A 99 -15.82 3.77 -2.73
C LEU A 99 -16.59 4.10 -4.02
N LEU A 100 -15.87 4.25 -5.15
CA LEU A 100 -16.48 4.50 -6.46
C LEU A 100 -16.87 3.22 -7.17
N ARG A 101 -16.03 2.20 -7.09
CA ARG A 101 -16.27 0.92 -7.78
C ARG A 101 -15.65 -0.22 -6.98
N LYS A 102 -16.37 -1.33 -6.91
CA LYS A 102 -15.85 -2.62 -6.45
C LYS A 102 -15.99 -3.63 -7.60
N GLN A 103 -14.92 -4.35 -7.89
CA GLN A 103 -14.89 -5.42 -8.87
C GLN A 103 -14.50 -6.71 -8.18
N GLY A 104 -15.22 -7.80 -8.46
CA GLY A 104 -14.91 -9.14 -7.97
C GLY A 104 -14.40 -10.01 -9.11
N SER A 105 -13.36 -10.78 -8.85
CA SER A 105 -12.81 -11.80 -9.75
C SER A 105 -13.42 -13.16 -9.48
N HIS A 106 -13.33 -14.07 -10.45
CA HIS A 106 -13.72 -15.48 -10.31
C HIS A 106 -12.95 -16.20 -9.19
N ASP A 107 -11.74 -15.75 -8.87
CA ASP A 107 -10.93 -16.32 -7.79
C ASP A 107 -11.20 -15.67 -6.42
N THR A 108 -12.33 -14.95 -6.28
CA THR A 108 -12.77 -14.22 -5.11
C THR A 108 -11.91 -13.01 -4.72
N THR A 109 -10.91 -12.65 -5.52
CA THR A 109 -10.16 -11.39 -5.36
C THR A 109 -11.11 -10.20 -5.55
N GLN A 110 -11.00 -9.17 -4.70
CA GLN A 110 -11.82 -7.97 -4.76
C GLN A 110 -10.93 -6.75 -4.99
N LYS A 111 -11.20 -5.97 -6.02
CA LYS A 111 -10.56 -4.69 -6.29
C LYS A 111 -11.47 -3.53 -5.91
N PHE A 112 -10.94 -2.57 -5.18
CA PHE A 112 -11.63 -1.39 -4.71
C PHE A 112 -11.00 -0.16 -5.36
N LEU A 113 -11.82 0.66 -6.00
CA LEU A 113 -11.45 1.97 -6.51
C LEU A 113 -11.97 3.03 -5.55
N TRP A 114 -11.05 3.81 -5.00
CA TRP A 114 -11.32 4.85 -4.02
C TRP A 114 -11.12 6.23 -4.62
N LYS A 115 -11.99 7.18 -4.26
CA LYS A 115 -11.81 8.60 -4.52
C LYS A 115 -11.33 9.30 -3.26
N LEU A 116 -10.24 10.05 -3.40
CA LEU A 116 -9.64 10.90 -2.37
C LEU A 116 -10.36 12.25 -2.30
N ALA A 117 -10.10 13.03 -1.25
CA ALA A 117 -10.72 14.34 -1.03
C ALA A 117 -10.43 15.35 -2.16
N ASP A 118 -9.25 15.26 -2.78
CA ASP A 118 -8.84 16.10 -3.92
C ASP A 118 -9.35 15.60 -5.28
N GLY A 119 -10.19 14.55 -5.27
CA GLY A 119 -10.71 13.93 -6.48
C GLY A 119 -9.79 12.91 -7.13
N SER A 120 -8.54 12.75 -6.68
CA SER A 120 -7.62 11.72 -7.17
C SER A 120 -8.17 10.32 -6.86
N LEU A 121 -7.77 9.36 -7.68
CA LEU A 121 -8.20 7.96 -7.53
C LEU A 121 -7.02 7.07 -7.11
N ILE A 122 -7.30 6.07 -6.29
CA ILE A 122 -6.36 5.00 -5.95
C ILE A 122 -7.08 3.66 -5.90
N GLU A 123 -6.31 2.58 -6.00
CA GLU A 123 -6.84 1.22 -5.94
C GLU A 123 -6.25 0.43 -4.78
N SER A 124 -7.07 -0.46 -4.21
CA SER A 124 -6.65 -1.48 -3.25
C SER A 124 -7.20 -2.84 -3.67
N VAL A 125 -6.51 -3.93 -3.32
CA VAL A 125 -6.94 -5.28 -3.68
C VAL A 125 -6.97 -6.18 -2.46
N LEU A 126 -8.13 -6.77 -2.17
CA LEU A 126 -8.30 -7.80 -1.15
C LEU A 126 -8.13 -9.17 -1.80
N ILE A 127 -7.09 -9.88 -1.41
CA ILE A 127 -6.63 -11.13 -2.02
C ILE A 127 -6.89 -12.27 -1.04
N PRO A 128 -7.70 -13.29 -1.40
CA PRO A 128 -7.90 -14.46 -0.56
C PRO A 128 -6.63 -15.31 -0.50
N ALA A 129 -6.49 -16.13 0.55
CA ALA A 129 -5.42 -17.10 0.62
C ALA A 129 -5.50 -18.11 -0.54
N SER A 130 -4.34 -18.59 -0.99
CA SER A 130 -4.28 -19.64 -2.02
C SER A 130 -4.19 -21.01 -1.37
N PRO A 131 -5.15 -21.90 -1.59
CA PRO A 131 -5.08 -23.27 -1.07
C PRO A 131 -3.80 -24.02 -1.52
N SER A 132 -3.35 -23.77 -2.75
CA SER A 132 -2.11 -24.36 -3.29
C SER A 132 -0.84 -23.97 -2.54
N LEU A 133 -0.84 -22.86 -1.79
CA LEU A 133 0.31 -22.41 -1.00
C LEU A 133 0.29 -22.94 0.44
N TYR A 134 -0.88 -23.31 0.95
CA TYR A 134 -1.06 -23.64 2.36
C TYR A 134 -1.64 -25.04 2.60
N GLY A 135 -1.91 -25.79 1.53
CA GLY A 135 -2.44 -27.17 1.60
C GLY A 135 -3.91 -27.29 2.01
N GLU A 136 -4.43 -26.30 2.74
CA GLU A 136 -5.80 -26.26 3.24
C GLU A 136 -6.50 -24.97 2.83
N PRO A 137 -7.82 -24.97 2.64
CA PRO A 137 -8.59 -23.73 2.49
C PRO A 137 -8.35 -22.82 3.71
N SER A 138 -8.04 -21.56 3.47
CA SER A 138 -7.77 -20.60 4.52
C SER A 138 -8.61 -19.35 4.30
N ASP A 139 -9.32 -18.92 5.34
CA ASP A 139 -10.11 -17.68 5.35
C ASP A 139 -9.23 -16.40 5.47
N ARG A 140 -7.91 -16.55 5.35
CA ARG A 140 -7.01 -15.40 5.44
C ARG A 140 -7.10 -14.55 4.20
N HIS A 141 -7.19 -13.23 4.42
CA HIS A 141 -7.19 -12.24 3.36
C HIS A 141 -6.01 -11.28 3.52
N THR A 142 -5.37 -11.00 2.40
CA THR A 142 -4.28 -10.02 2.33
C THR A 142 -4.77 -8.79 1.57
N LEU A 143 -4.66 -7.61 2.19
CA LEU A 143 -4.96 -6.36 1.52
C LEU A 143 -3.69 -5.76 0.91
N CYS A 144 -3.72 -5.53 -0.40
CA CYS A 144 -2.73 -4.76 -1.13
C CYS A 144 -3.11 -3.28 -1.09
N VAL A 145 -2.21 -2.44 -0.56
CA VAL A 145 -2.45 -1.03 -0.25
C VAL A 145 -1.54 -0.14 -1.09
N SER A 146 -2.09 0.96 -1.60
CA SER A 146 -1.40 2.01 -2.36
C SER A 146 -0.80 3.07 -1.43
N THR A 147 0.29 3.74 -1.88
CA THR A 147 1.01 4.77 -1.13
C THR A 147 1.19 6.08 -1.88
N GLN A 148 0.91 6.09 -3.18
CA GLN A 148 0.99 7.29 -4.02
C GLN A 148 -0.18 7.31 -4.99
N VAL A 149 -0.50 8.48 -5.51
CA VAL A 149 -1.31 8.64 -6.72
C VAL A 149 -0.34 8.60 -7.89
N GLY A 150 -0.41 7.52 -8.67
CA GLY A 150 0.63 7.20 -9.66
C GLY A 150 1.90 6.62 -9.01
N CYS A 151 3.05 6.70 -9.68
CA CYS A 151 4.32 6.20 -9.16
C CYS A 151 5.50 7.06 -9.60
N ALA A 152 6.39 7.39 -8.65
CA ALA A 152 7.55 8.26 -8.90
C ALA A 152 8.70 7.55 -9.66
N TYR A 153 8.68 6.21 -9.79
CA TYR A 153 9.86 5.46 -10.28
C TYR A 153 9.73 4.88 -11.68
N GLY A 154 8.53 4.84 -12.25
CA GLY A 154 8.32 4.53 -13.67
C GLY A 154 8.94 3.20 -14.13
N CYS A 155 8.82 2.12 -13.34
CA CYS A 155 9.22 0.79 -13.78
C CYS A 155 8.51 0.45 -15.08
N LYS A 156 9.27 0.05 -16.12
CA LYS A 156 8.77 -0.05 -17.48
C LYS A 156 7.77 -1.18 -17.74
N PHE A 157 7.56 -2.05 -16.77
CA PHE A 157 6.61 -3.17 -16.82
C PHE A 157 5.33 -2.91 -16.02
N CYS A 158 5.23 -1.77 -15.31
CA CYS A 158 4.17 -1.51 -14.33
C CYS A 158 3.21 -0.42 -14.81
N ALA A 159 1.92 -0.72 -14.79
CA ALA A 159 0.87 0.22 -15.17
C ALA A 159 0.84 1.49 -14.32
N SER A 160 1.12 1.39 -13.02
CA SER A 160 1.10 2.54 -12.09
C SER A 160 2.13 3.62 -12.43
N GLY A 161 3.17 3.28 -13.21
CA GLY A 161 4.19 4.23 -13.65
C GLY A 161 3.87 4.96 -14.96
N LEU A 162 2.86 4.52 -15.72
CA LEU A 162 2.56 5.05 -17.05
C LEU A 162 2.03 6.49 -17.03
N ASP A 163 1.21 6.82 -16.02
CA ASP A 163 0.61 8.15 -15.89
C ASP A 163 1.45 9.08 -14.98
N GLY A 164 2.66 8.65 -14.62
CA GLY A 164 3.59 9.39 -13.78
C GLY A 164 3.16 9.45 -12.30
N TRP A 165 3.79 10.35 -11.58
CA TRP A 165 3.53 10.60 -10.16
C TRP A 165 2.78 11.92 -9.99
N LYS A 166 1.69 11.90 -9.23
CA LYS A 166 0.95 13.10 -8.88
C LYS A 166 1.33 13.59 -7.46
N ARG A 167 1.17 12.72 -6.46
CA ARG A 167 1.52 13.01 -5.07
C ARG A 167 1.66 11.77 -4.20
N ASN A 168 2.24 11.96 -3.05
CA ASN A 168 2.24 10.99 -1.95
C ASN A 168 0.86 10.96 -1.27
N LEU A 169 0.46 9.78 -0.79
CA LEU A 169 -0.70 9.64 0.09
C LEU A 169 -0.33 10.10 1.50
N LEU A 170 -1.29 10.73 2.16
CA LEU A 170 -1.20 11.11 3.57
C LEU A 170 -1.41 9.87 4.46
N PRO A 171 -0.97 9.90 5.75
CA PRO A 171 -1.10 8.75 6.63
C PRO A 171 -2.55 8.24 6.74
N HIS A 172 -3.53 9.13 6.89
CA HIS A 172 -4.94 8.75 6.97
C HIS A 172 -5.45 8.09 5.67
N GLU A 173 -4.98 8.52 4.49
CA GLU A 173 -5.37 7.94 3.20
C GLU A 173 -4.85 6.50 3.04
N ILE A 174 -3.68 6.21 3.61
CA ILE A 174 -3.12 4.85 3.64
C ILE A 174 -3.91 3.98 4.62
N VAL A 175 -4.18 4.48 5.84
CA VAL A 175 -4.96 3.78 6.88
C VAL A 175 -6.40 3.53 6.42
N GLU A 176 -7.02 4.50 5.76
CA GLU A 176 -8.41 4.42 5.31
C GLU A 176 -8.66 3.34 4.26
N GLN A 177 -7.66 2.92 3.50
CA GLN A 177 -7.82 1.76 2.61
C GLN A 177 -8.12 0.49 3.41
N VAL A 178 -7.48 0.29 4.56
CA VAL A 178 -7.75 -0.82 5.48
C VAL A 178 -9.13 -0.64 6.12
N MET A 179 -9.40 0.54 6.68
CA MET A 179 -10.67 0.82 7.38
C MET A 179 -11.87 0.76 6.42
N GLY A 180 -11.71 1.22 5.19
CA GLY A 180 -12.75 1.19 4.16
C GLY A 180 -13.16 -0.23 3.77
N VAL A 181 -12.16 -1.12 3.57
CA VAL A 181 -12.43 -2.55 3.28
C VAL A 181 -13.10 -3.24 4.46
N GLU A 182 -12.68 -2.93 5.69
CA GLU A 182 -13.32 -3.47 6.91
C GLU A 182 -14.78 -2.98 7.06
N ARG A 183 -15.06 -1.69 6.76
CA ARG A 183 -16.44 -1.16 6.75
C ARG A 183 -17.29 -1.82 5.67
N TRP A 184 -16.72 -1.98 4.48
CA TRP A 184 -17.40 -2.68 3.39
C TRP A 184 -17.77 -4.11 3.79
N SER A 185 -16.85 -4.88 4.33
CA SER A 185 -17.11 -6.26 4.77
C SER A 185 -18.21 -6.32 5.84
N ALA A 186 -18.17 -5.44 6.82
CA ALA A 186 -19.18 -5.37 7.88
C ALA A 186 -20.59 -5.01 7.32
N SER A 187 -20.67 -4.27 6.22
CA SER A 187 -21.94 -3.96 5.56
C SER A 187 -22.54 -5.17 4.84
N GLN A 188 -21.70 -6.02 4.23
CA GLN A 188 -22.16 -7.24 3.55
C GLN A 188 -22.76 -8.24 4.54
N SER A 189 -22.10 -8.50 5.65
CA SER A 189 -22.60 -9.42 6.69
C SER A 189 -23.96 -9.00 7.27
N LYS A 190 -24.25 -7.69 7.31
CA LYS A 190 -25.58 -7.19 7.75
C LYS A 190 -26.67 -7.41 6.70
N VAL A 191 -26.34 -7.45 5.43
CA VAL A 191 -27.32 -7.71 4.35
C VAL A 191 -27.70 -9.18 4.34
N GLU A 192 -26.71 -10.09 4.39
CA GLU A 192 -26.95 -11.55 4.43
C GLU A 192 -27.79 -11.97 5.64
N SER A 193 -27.65 -11.32 6.79
CA SER A 193 -28.45 -11.60 7.98
C SER A 193 -29.88 -11.05 7.92
N ARG A 194 -30.26 -10.29 6.89
CA ARG A 194 -31.60 -9.70 6.72
C ARG A 194 -32.45 -10.37 5.64
N GLU A 195 -31.87 -11.25 4.82
CA GLU A 195 -32.68 -12.06 3.91
C GLU A 195 -33.46 -13.10 4.73
N PRO A 196 -34.80 -13.13 4.65
CA PRO A 196 -35.58 -14.14 5.33
C PRO A 196 -35.23 -15.49 4.72
N SER A 197 -34.78 -16.43 5.56
CA SER A 197 -34.68 -17.82 5.18
C SER A 197 -36.07 -18.30 4.75
N VAL A 198 -36.25 -18.51 3.45
CA VAL A 198 -37.42 -19.23 2.95
C VAL A 198 -37.23 -20.67 3.40
N GLU A 199 -37.87 -21.03 4.51
CA GLU A 199 -37.96 -22.42 4.95
C GLU A 199 -38.76 -23.20 3.89
N MET A 200 -38.05 -23.93 3.03
CA MET A 200 -38.65 -25.05 2.32
C MET A 200 -38.69 -26.25 3.29
N PRO A 201 -39.85 -26.88 3.48
CA PRO A 201 -39.94 -28.07 4.33
C PRO A 201 -39.23 -29.22 3.63
N ASP A 202 -38.07 -29.61 4.15
CA ASP A 202 -37.33 -30.78 3.66
C ASP A 202 -37.61 -32.00 4.55
N ALA A 203 -38.06 -33.05 3.87
CA ALA A 203 -38.34 -34.33 4.46
C ALA A 203 -37.13 -35.28 4.34
N SER A 204 -36.01 -34.93 4.95
CA SER A 204 -34.93 -35.88 5.22
C SER A 204 -34.02 -35.36 6.32
N GLY A 205 -33.99 -36.14 7.43
CA GLY A 205 -33.32 -35.79 8.69
C GLY A 205 -31.80 -35.81 8.67
N SER A 206 -31.16 -34.96 7.93
CA SER A 206 -29.75 -34.59 8.10
C SER A 206 -29.66 -33.12 8.50
N ARG A 207 -29.28 -32.86 9.77
CA ARG A 207 -29.02 -31.53 10.26
C ARG A 207 -27.99 -30.87 9.35
N PRO A 208 -28.26 -29.64 8.81
CA PRO A 208 -27.21 -28.82 8.23
C PRO A 208 -26.24 -28.50 9.35
N SER A 209 -24.95 -28.65 9.12
CA SER A 209 -23.92 -28.15 10.00
C SER A 209 -24.08 -26.62 10.01
N THR A 210 -24.70 -26.12 11.07
CA THR A 210 -24.65 -24.72 11.41
C THR A 210 -23.18 -24.35 11.50
N LEU A 211 -22.68 -23.58 10.54
CA LEU A 211 -21.44 -22.84 10.68
C LEU A 211 -21.63 -21.92 11.88
N ASP A 212 -21.22 -22.43 13.04
CA ASP A 212 -21.17 -21.71 14.28
C ASP A 212 -20.42 -20.39 14.03
N PRO A 213 -21.01 -19.21 14.28
CA PRO A 213 -20.26 -17.97 14.17
C PRO A 213 -19.07 -18.10 15.11
N ARG A 214 -17.87 -18.24 14.56
CA ARG A 214 -16.65 -18.38 15.35
C ARG A 214 -16.66 -17.31 16.45
N PRO A 215 -16.45 -17.68 17.70
CA PRO A 215 -16.41 -16.70 18.77
C PRO A 215 -15.39 -15.64 18.42
N THR A 216 -15.81 -14.38 18.42
CA THR A 216 -14.97 -13.23 18.18
C THR A 216 -13.75 -13.34 19.09
N LYS A 217 -12.62 -13.79 18.56
CA LYS A 217 -11.36 -13.73 19.31
C LYS A 217 -11.15 -12.27 19.66
N ASN A 218 -11.34 -11.94 20.93
CA ASN A 218 -11.09 -10.63 21.55
C ASN A 218 -12.26 -9.63 21.66
N GLY A 219 -13.51 -10.05 21.77
CA GLY A 219 -14.57 -9.15 22.31
C GLY A 219 -14.94 -7.92 21.47
N PHE A 220 -14.76 -7.95 20.14
CA PHE A 220 -15.07 -6.83 19.26
C PHE A 220 -16.31 -7.11 18.42
N PRO A 221 -17.19 -6.10 18.24
CA PRO A 221 -18.27 -6.20 17.30
C PRO A 221 -17.72 -6.20 15.86
N GLY A 222 -17.88 -7.31 15.16
CA GLY A 222 -17.52 -7.49 13.75
C GLY A 222 -16.26 -8.33 13.53
N THR A 223 -16.37 -9.34 12.68
CA THR A 223 -15.24 -10.15 12.17
C THR A 223 -14.35 -9.27 11.31
N ARG A 224 -13.04 -9.21 11.65
CA ARG A 224 -12.06 -8.54 10.82
C ARG A 224 -11.78 -9.40 9.59
N ILE A 225 -11.83 -8.79 8.39
CA ILE A 225 -11.54 -9.47 7.13
C ILE A 225 -10.07 -9.35 6.72
N VAL A 226 -9.37 -8.26 7.06
CA VAL A 226 -7.98 -8.04 6.68
C VAL A 226 -7.04 -8.67 7.70
N ASP A 227 -6.37 -9.77 7.33
CA ASP A 227 -5.40 -10.48 8.19
C ASP A 227 -3.96 -10.02 7.98
N ASN A 228 -3.61 -9.73 6.73
CA ASN A 228 -2.28 -9.29 6.31
C ASN A 228 -2.39 -8.04 5.45
N VAL A 229 -1.33 -7.24 5.46
CA VAL A 229 -1.21 -6.06 4.59
C VAL A 229 0.09 -6.16 3.80
N VAL A 230 0.00 -5.92 2.50
CA VAL A 230 1.17 -5.75 1.63
C VAL A 230 1.13 -4.36 1.02
N ILE A 231 2.22 -3.64 1.17
CA ILE A 231 2.36 -2.30 0.60
C ILE A 231 2.98 -2.46 -0.79
N MET A 232 2.13 -2.95 -1.72
CA MET A 232 2.51 -3.33 -3.09
C MET A 232 1.51 -2.80 -4.13
N GLY A 233 0.65 -1.86 -3.73
CA GLY A 233 -0.28 -1.18 -4.63
C GLY A 233 0.40 -0.10 -5.44
N MET A 234 -0.33 0.98 -5.74
CA MET A 234 0.20 2.10 -6.51
C MET A 234 1.27 2.87 -5.73
N GLY A 235 2.40 3.17 -6.39
CA GLY A 235 3.49 3.98 -5.84
C GLY A 235 4.69 3.19 -5.34
N GLU A 236 5.78 3.93 -5.06
CA GLU A 236 6.96 3.43 -4.35
C GLU A 236 6.82 3.79 -2.85
N PRO A 237 6.61 2.80 -1.98
CA PRO A 237 6.35 3.07 -0.56
C PRO A 237 7.49 3.83 0.13
N MET A 238 8.73 3.49 -0.20
CA MET A 238 9.91 4.11 0.40
C MET A 238 10.12 5.58 -0.04
N ALA A 239 9.49 6.01 -1.13
CA ALA A 239 9.48 7.42 -1.53
C ALA A 239 8.47 8.26 -0.72
N ASN A 240 7.56 7.59 -0.01
CA ASN A 240 6.60 8.19 0.92
C ASN A 240 6.85 7.74 2.37
N TYR A 241 8.12 7.64 2.77
CA TYR A 241 8.56 6.93 3.96
C TYR A 241 7.91 7.42 5.26
N ASP A 242 7.89 8.72 5.52
CA ASP A 242 7.42 9.27 6.81
C ASP A 242 5.90 9.08 6.97
N ASN A 243 5.11 9.35 5.92
CA ASN A 243 3.67 9.09 5.94
C ASN A 243 3.36 7.60 6.02
N LEU A 244 4.13 6.79 5.29
CA LEU A 244 4.00 5.33 5.35
C LEU A 244 4.24 4.83 6.77
N LEU A 245 5.33 5.23 7.41
CA LEU A 245 5.68 4.75 8.74
C LEU A 245 4.62 5.12 9.78
N LYS A 246 4.11 6.36 9.75
CA LYS A 246 2.97 6.78 10.58
C LYS A 246 1.75 5.88 10.37
N ALA A 247 1.38 5.63 9.11
CA ALA A 247 0.25 4.76 8.77
C ALA A 247 0.47 3.31 9.25
N LEU A 248 1.67 2.76 9.05
CA LEU A 248 2.01 1.40 9.48
C LEU A 248 1.94 1.24 11.01
N ARG A 249 2.35 2.25 11.76
CA ARG A 249 2.23 2.27 13.23
C ARG A 249 0.77 2.24 13.67
N VAL A 250 -0.11 2.98 13.01
CA VAL A 250 -1.56 2.92 13.25
C VAL A 250 -2.12 1.53 12.91
N ILE A 251 -1.79 1.00 11.73
CA ILE A 251 -2.26 -0.32 11.28
C ILE A 251 -1.75 -1.44 12.20
N ASN A 252 -0.53 -1.33 12.71
CA ASN A 252 0.06 -2.32 13.61
C ASN A 252 -0.44 -2.21 15.06
N SER A 253 -0.82 -1.02 15.53
CA SER A 253 -1.10 -0.75 16.93
C SER A 253 -2.29 -1.56 17.48
N PRO A 254 -2.29 -1.89 18.79
CA PRO A 254 -3.39 -2.61 19.43
C PRO A 254 -4.68 -1.79 19.52
N TRP A 255 -4.59 -0.47 19.43
CA TRP A 255 -5.71 0.47 19.42
C TRP A 255 -6.16 0.85 18.00
N GLY A 256 -5.35 0.55 16.96
CA GLY A 256 -5.64 0.84 15.57
C GLY A 256 -6.04 -0.42 14.78
N GLY A 257 -5.31 -0.71 13.71
CA GLY A 257 -5.62 -1.83 12.81
C GLY A 257 -5.40 -3.23 13.38
N ARG A 258 -4.58 -3.38 14.44
CA ARG A 258 -4.27 -4.66 15.12
C ARG A 258 -3.66 -5.73 14.23
N ILE A 259 -3.01 -5.32 13.18
CA ILE A 259 -2.30 -6.23 12.27
C ILE A 259 -0.86 -6.30 12.74
N GLY A 260 -0.45 -7.47 13.22
CA GLY A 260 0.91 -7.64 13.76
C GLY A 260 1.98 -7.26 12.73
N ALA A 261 3.08 -6.63 13.15
CA ALA A 261 4.12 -6.12 12.27
C ALA A 261 4.64 -7.18 11.27
N ARG A 262 4.73 -8.46 11.68
CA ARG A 262 5.14 -9.57 10.82
C ARG A 262 4.14 -9.90 9.70
N LYS A 263 2.91 -9.45 9.82
CA LYS A 263 1.84 -9.59 8.83
C LYS A 263 1.73 -8.39 7.90
N ILE A 264 2.61 -7.41 8.07
CA ILE A 264 2.74 -6.23 7.23
C ILE A 264 4.04 -6.34 6.45
N THR A 265 3.94 -6.35 5.12
CA THR A 265 5.09 -6.41 4.24
C THR A 265 5.24 -5.08 3.49
N VAL A 266 6.35 -4.42 3.69
CA VAL A 266 6.73 -3.23 2.94
C VAL A 266 7.53 -3.67 1.72
N SER A 267 7.08 -3.27 0.53
CA SER A 267 7.82 -3.48 -0.71
C SER A 267 8.63 -2.25 -1.10
N THR A 268 9.68 -2.44 -1.87
CA THR A 268 10.44 -1.33 -2.48
C THR A 268 11.13 -1.78 -3.76
N SER A 269 11.23 -0.86 -4.70
CA SER A 269 12.04 -1.05 -5.92
C SER A 269 13.56 -0.99 -5.65
N GLY A 270 13.97 -0.62 -4.43
CA GLY A 270 15.37 -0.67 -4.01
C GLY A 270 15.96 0.66 -3.56
N LEU A 271 15.20 1.49 -2.84
CA LEU A 271 15.69 2.75 -2.27
C LEU A 271 16.61 2.48 -1.07
N ALA A 272 17.89 2.32 -1.35
CA ALA A 272 18.92 1.89 -0.38
C ALA A 272 18.96 2.73 0.92
N PRO A 273 18.88 4.07 0.91
CA PRO A 273 18.86 4.85 2.14
C PRO A 273 17.65 4.55 3.03
N GLN A 274 16.45 4.38 2.43
CA GLN A 274 15.22 4.10 3.17
C GLN A 274 15.17 2.67 3.70
N ILE A 275 15.78 1.71 2.99
CA ILE A 275 15.96 0.34 3.51
C ILE A 275 16.79 0.36 4.79
N ARG A 276 17.86 1.19 4.86
CA ARG A 276 18.66 1.37 6.08
C ARG A 276 17.83 1.99 7.21
N LYS A 277 17.05 3.06 6.91
CA LYS A 277 16.12 3.64 7.90
C LYS A 277 15.15 2.60 8.44
N LEU A 278 14.51 1.79 7.57
CA LEU A 278 13.59 0.74 8.01
C LEU A 278 14.29 -0.33 8.87
N ALA A 279 15.57 -0.58 8.65
CA ALA A 279 16.35 -1.49 9.48
C ALA A 279 16.53 -0.97 10.91
N ASP A 280 16.53 0.33 11.14
CA ASP A 280 16.71 0.96 12.44
C ASP A 280 15.39 1.18 13.20
N GLU A 281 14.23 1.03 12.54
CA GLU A 281 12.93 1.20 13.19
C GLU A 281 12.67 0.08 14.24
N PRO A 282 11.97 0.34 15.33
CA PRO A 282 11.69 -0.66 16.35
C PRO A 282 10.73 -1.77 15.88
N GLU A 283 9.79 -1.43 15.00
CA GLU A 283 8.79 -2.37 14.51
C GLU A 283 9.39 -3.38 13.52
N GLN A 284 8.95 -4.64 13.61
CA GLN A 284 9.47 -5.73 12.78
C GLN A 284 8.63 -5.97 11.52
N PHE A 285 8.44 -4.94 10.70
CA PHE A 285 7.80 -5.10 9.40
C PHE A 285 8.62 -6.03 8.50
N SER A 286 7.93 -6.81 7.66
CA SER A 286 8.58 -7.66 6.65
C SER A 286 9.00 -6.81 5.46
N LEU A 287 10.17 -7.13 4.87
CA LEU A 287 10.69 -6.45 3.69
C LEU A 287 10.56 -7.34 2.46
N ALA A 288 9.98 -6.79 1.40
CA ALA A 288 10.04 -7.33 0.05
C ALA A 288 10.82 -6.36 -0.85
N VAL A 289 11.66 -6.90 -1.71
CA VAL A 289 12.43 -6.13 -2.69
C VAL A 289 11.98 -6.52 -4.08
N SER A 290 11.42 -5.57 -4.81
CA SER A 290 11.14 -5.67 -6.23
C SER A 290 12.49 -5.70 -6.98
N LEU A 291 13.09 -6.90 -7.05
CA LEU A 291 14.41 -7.08 -7.64
C LEU A 291 14.33 -7.09 -9.16
N HIS A 292 13.51 -7.97 -9.72
CA HIS A 292 13.14 -8.13 -11.14
C HIS A 292 14.28 -8.29 -12.13
N GLY A 293 15.53 -8.21 -11.68
CA GLY A 293 16.76 -8.48 -12.43
C GLY A 293 17.89 -8.82 -11.49
N ALA A 294 18.67 -9.84 -11.82
CA ALA A 294 19.79 -10.31 -11.02
C ALA A 294 21.13 -9.66 -11.40
N THR A 295 21.12 -8.83 -12.44
CA THR A 295 22.29 -8.04 -12.91
C THR A 295 21.85 -6.59 -13.14
N ASP A 296 22.82 -5.66 -13.12
CA ASP A 296 22.55 -4.25 -13.36
C ASP A 296 22.05 -4.01 -14.79
N GLU A 297 22.52 -4.78 -15.78
CA GLU A 297 22.09 -4.66 -17.18
C GLU A 297 20.59 -4.95 -17.33
N VAL A 298 20.11 -6.02 -16.67
CA VAL A 298 18.68 -6.36 -16.70
C VAL A 298 17.88 -5.32 -15.95
N ARG A 299 18.33 -4.89 -14.77
CA ARG A 299 17.61 -3.89 -13.99
C ARG A 299 17.55 -2.53 -14.69
N ASP A 300 18.62 -2.07 -15.31
CA ASP A 300 18.66 -0.80 -16.07
C ASP A 300 17.66 -0.79 -17.23
N LYS A 301 17.43 -1.97 -17.82
CA LYS A 301 16.49 -2.12 -18.93
C LYS A 301 15.03 -1.89 -18.49
N ILE A 302 14.63 -2.35 -17.30
CA ILE A 302 13.24 -2.38 -16.84
C ILE A 302 12.96 -1.54 -15.59
N MET A 303 13.98 -1.18 -14.79
CA MET A 303 13.84 -0.47 -13.52
C MET A 303 14.74 0.76 -13.46
N PRO A 304 14.25 1.95 -13.79
CA PRO A 304 15.04 3.19 -13.80
C PRO A 304 15.72 3.53 -12.46
N VAL A 305 15.18 3.04 -11.34
CA VAL A 305 15.75 3.22 -10.00
C VAL A 305 17.16 2.67 -9.87
N ASN A 306 17.53 1.66 -10.67
CA ASN A 306 18.85 1.03 -10.64
C ASN A 306 19.99 2.00 -11.00
N ARG A 307 19.72 2.96 -11.88
CA ARG A 307 20.70 4.03 -12.23
C ARG A 307 21.10 4.86 -11.02
N LYS A 308 20.20 5.02 -10.05
CA LYS A 308 20.46 5.77 -8.81
C LYS A 308 20.99 4.85 -7.70
N TYR A 309 20.48 3.64 -7.62
CA TYR A 309 20.83 2.64 -6.60
C TYR A 309 21.14 1.30 -7.30
N PRO A 310 22.35 1.13 -7.87
CA PRO A 310 22.76 -0.11 -8.51
C PRO A 310 22.80 -1.27 -7.51
N LEU A 311 22.85 -2.50 -8.01
CA LEU A 311 22.83 -3.71 -7.18
C LEU A 311 23.88 -3.70 -6.07
N LYS A 312 25.05 -3.12 -6.30
CA LYS A 312 26.10 -2.99 -5.29
C LYS A 312 25.61 -2.19 -4.08
N GLU A 313 24.94 -1.06 -4.30
CA GLU A 313 24.43 -0.20 -3.24
C GLU A 313 23.19 -0.82 -2.58
N LEU A 314 22.28 -1.37 -3.38
CA LEU A 314 21.12 -2.09 -2.89
C LEU A 314 21.52 -3.24 -1.97
N THR A 315 22.44 -4.10 -2.41
CA THR A 315 22.91 -5.25 -1.61
C THR A 315 23.58 -4.81 -0.32
N ALA A 316 24.37 -3.73 -0.34
CA ALA A 316 24.97 -3.18 0.89
C ALA A 316 23.90 -2.66 1.88
N ALA A 317 22.79 -2.11 1.40
CA ALA A 317 21.67 -1.73 2.26
C ALA A 317 20.92 -2.95 2.82
N LEU A 318 20.79 -4.01 2.03
CA LEU A 318 20.17 -5.26 2.45
C LEU A 318 21.06 -6.06 3.43
N ASP A 319 22.38 -6.04 3.27
CA ASP A 319 23.33 -6.58 4.27
C ASP A 319 23.16 -5.86 5.62
N TYR A 320 23.04 -4.52 5.59
CA TYR A 320 22.77 -3.73 6.79
C TYR A 320 21.41 -4.11 7.41
N TYR A 321 20.36 -4.23 6.60
CA TYR A 321 19.04 -4.68 7.08
C TYR A 321 19.12 -6.05 7.73
N GLN A 322 19.83 -7.01 7.12
CA GLN A 322 20.05 -8.34 7.69
C GLN A 322 20.79 -8.30 9.00
N SER A 323 21.86 -7.50 9.11
CA SER A 323 22.63 -7.38 10.36
C SER A 323 21.79 -6.87 11.53
N LYS A 324 20.80 -6.04 11.27
CA LYS A 324 19.89 -5.49 12.28
C LYS A 324 18.69 -6.38 12.57
N ARG A 325 18.18 -7.09 11.57
CA ARG A 325 16.87 -7.77 11.65
C ARG A 325 16.97 -9.29 11.65
N GLY A 326 17.95 -9.88 10.98
CA GLY A 326 18.11 -11.33 10.85
C GLY A 326 16.92 -12.04 10.18
N ARG A 327 16.07 -11.30 9.45
CA ARG A 327 14.81 -11.81 8.90
C ARG A 327 14.93 -12.13 7.42
N ILE A 328 14.15 -13.10 6.96
CA ILE A 328 14.08 -13.47 5.55
C ILE A 328 13.58 -12.27 4.73
N ILE A 329 14.34 -11.88 3.72
CA ILE A 329 13.96 -10.90 2.71
C ILE A 329 13.20 -11.65 1.60
N THR A 330 12.12 -11.06 1.10
CA THR A 330 11.42 -11.59 -0.07
C THR A 330 11.89 -10.84 -1.31
N PHE A 331 12.47 -11.54 -2.27
CA PHE A 331 12.78 -10.99 -3.59
C PHE A 331 11.61 -11.27 -4.54
N GLU A 332 10.94 -10.22 -4.96
CA GLU A 332 9.94 -10.28 -6.01
C GLU A 332 10.67 -10.23 -7.36
N TYR A 333 10.43 -11.22 -8.20
CA TYR A 333 11.08 -11.36 -9.51
C TYR A 333 10.02 -11.61 -10.58
N ILE A 334 9.72 -10.56 -11.34
CA ILE A 334 8.81 -10.67 -12.47
C ILE A 334 9.53 -11.36 -13.63
N LEU A 335 8.91 -12.35 -14.24
CA LEU A 335 9.44 -13.04 -15.42
C LEU A 335 8.83 -12.42 -16.68
N ILE A 336 9.68 -11.83 -17.53
CA ILE A 336 9.31 -11.18 -18.79
C ILE A 336 10.00 -11.91 -19.93
N ALA A 337 9.22 -12.35 -20.92
CA ALA A 337 9.72 -13.13 -22.07
C ALA A 337 10.84 -12.40 -22.80
N GLY A 338 11.97 -13.10 -23.02
CA GLY A 338 13.14 -12.57 -23.72
C GLY A 338 13.86 -11.42 -23.02
N VAL A 339 13.58 -11.16 -21.74
CA VAL A 339 14.22 -10.07 -20.99
C VAL A 339 15.02 -10.62 -19.80
N ASN A 340 14.38 -11.39 -18.92
CA ASN A 340 14.97 -11.86 -17.67
C ASN A 340 14.52 -13.30 -17.30
N ASP A 341 13.90 -14.01 -18.22
CA ASP A 341 13.39 -15.39 -18.06
C ASP A 341 14.41 -16.45 -18.46
N GLY A 342 15.58 -16.06 -18.97
CA GLY A 342 16.68 -16.96 -19.33
C GLY A 342 17.28 -17.65 -18.10
N LEU A 343 17.64 -18.94 -18.23
CA LEU A 343 18.24 -19.74 -17.16
C LEU A 343 19.60 -19.21 -16.67
N ASP A 344 20.29 -18.41 -17.46
CA ASP A 344 21.51 -17.69 -17.09
C ASP A 344 21.30 -16.73 -15.91
N GLN A 345 20.07 -16.18 -15.77
CA GLN A 345 19.70 -15.30 -14.67
C GLN A 345 19.52 -16.02 -13.33
N THR A 346 19.35 -17.34 -13.35
CA THR A 346 19.09 -18.12 -12.11
C THR A 346 20.32 -18.21 -11.20
N LYS A 347 21.52 -18.26 -11.76
CA LYS A 347 22.77 -18.35 -10.98
C LYS A 347 23.05 -17.05 -10.21
N PRO A 348 23.07 -15.85 -10.82
CA PRO A 348 23.26 -14.61 -10.07
C PRO A 348 22.12 -14.35 -9.06
N LEU A 349 20.87 -14.66 -9.43
CA LEU A 349 19.72 -14.53 -8.52
C LEU A 349 19.84 -15.45 -7.30
N GLY A 350 20.17 -16.71 -7.52
CA GLY A 350 20.36 -17.68 -6.44
C GLY A 350 21.54 -17.33 -5.52
N THR A 351 22.65 -16.79 -6.07
CA THR A 351 23.78 -16.31 -5.29
C THR A 351 23.39 -15.15 -4.39
N LEU A 352 22.65 -14.18 -4.93
CA LEU A 352 22.15 -13.01 -4.18
C LEU A 352 21.18 -13.44 -3.07
N ALA A 353 20.20 -14.29 -3.41
CA ALA A 353 19.20 -14.77 -2.46
C ALA A 353 19.85 -15.54 -1.29
N ARG A 354 20.83 -16.41 -1.56
CA ARG A 354 21.55 -17.16 -0.52
C ARG A 354 22.36 -16.24 0.39
N ARG A 355 23.10 -15.28 -0.19
CA ARG A 355 23.90 -14.31 0.57
C ARG A 355 23.04 -13.51 1.55
N LEU A 356 21.87 -13.08 1.12
CA LEU A 356 20.98 -12.17 1.87
C LEU A 356 19.87 -12.90 2.63
N ASN A 357 20.00 -14.23 2.88
CA ASN A 357 18.97 -15.03 3.53
C ASN A 357 17.58 -14.74 2.94
N GLY A 358 17.50 -14.74 1.61
CA GLY A 358 16.30 -14.37 0.87
C GLY A 358 15.55 -15.57 0.31
N LYS A 359 14.24 -15.40 0.13
CA LYS A 359 13.40 -16.26 -0.71
C LYS A 359 13.00 -15.50 -1.97
N VAL A 360 12.68 -16.24 -3.02
CA VAL A 360 12.31 -15.67 -4.32
C VAL A 360 10.84 -15.96 -4.62
N ASN A 361 10.06 -14.90 -4.90
CA ASN A 361 8.73 -15.01 -5.48
C ASN A 361 8.85 -14.72 -6.98
N LEU A 362 8.66 -15.73 -7.80
CA LEU A 362 8.55 -15.59 -9.24
C LEU A 362 7.12 -15.19 -9.61
N ILE A 363 7.01 -14.16 -10.43
CA ILE A 363 5.73 -13.60 -10.88
C ILE A 363 5.77 -13.60 -12.41
N PRO A 364 5.09 -14.54 -13.10
CA PRO A 364 4.93 -14.41 -14.55
C PRO A 364 4.32 -13.06 -14.89
N TYR A 365 4.82 -12.41 -15.93
CA TYR A 365 4.38 -11.06 -16.29
C TYR A 365 2.87 -11.03 -16.56
N ASN A 366 2.18 -10.09 -15.94
CA ASN A 366 0.79 -9.80 -16.24
C ASN A 366 0.75 -8.74 -17.33
N THR A 367 0.18 -9.07 -18.49
CA THR A 367 0.12 -8.16 -19.63
C THR A 367 -0.57 -6.85 -19.25
N VAL A 368 0.09 -5.76 -19.60
CA VAL A 368 -0.40 -4.38 -19.37
C VAL A 368 -0.61 -3.74 -20.74
N GLU A 369 -1.81 -3.25 -20.97
CA GLU A 369 -2.15 -2.55 -22.20
C GLU A 369 -1.23 -1.35 -22.45
N GLY A 370 -0.63 -1.28 -23.64
CA GLY A 370 0.28 -0.22 -24.06
C GLY A 370 1.74 -0.43 -23.63
N LEU A 371 2.10 -1.60 -23.07
CA LEU A 371 3.48 -2.00 -22.84
C LEU A 371 3.90 -3.11 -23.80
N PRO A 372 5.17 -3.14 -24.25
CA PRO A 372 5.66 -4.07 -25.28
C PRO A 372 6.09 -5.44 -24.71
N TRP A 373 5.77 -5.72 -23.44
CA TRP A 373 6.29 -6.89 -22.75
C TRP A 373 5.31 -8.06 -22.86
N GLU A 374 5.87 -9.27 -22.94
CA GLU A 374 5.12 -10.51 -23.02
C GLU A 374 5.38 -11.40 -21.80
N ARG A 375 4.40 -12.23 -21.49
CA ARG A 375 4.51 -13.27 -20.48
C ARG A 375 5.27 -14.46 -21.04
N PRO A 376 6.25 -15.05 -20.33
CA PRO A 376 6.82 -16.32 -20.68
C PRO A 376 5.78 -17.44 -20.59
N ASP A 377 5.98 -18.51 -21.35
CA ASP A 377 5.17 -19.70 -21.21
C ASP A 377 5.37 -20.39 -19.83
N ASP A 378 4.43 -21.25 -19.46
CA ASP A 378 4.44 -21.90 -18.14
C ASP A 378 5.65 -22.84 -17.99
N ASP A 379 6.08 -23.52 -19.07
CA ASP A 379 7.24 -24.41 -19.07
C ASP A 379 8.55 -23.64 -18.76
N THR A 380 8.72 -22.47 -19.37
CA THR A 380 9.86 -21.57 -19.09
C THR A 380 9.83 -21.11 -17.63
N CYS A 381 8.66 -20.72 -17.11
CA CYS A 381 8.50 -20.31 -15.71
C CYS A 381 8.83 -21.46 -14.74
N GLU A 382 8.37 -22.66 -15.02
CA GLU A 382 8.63 -23.85 -14.19
C GLU A 382 10.10 -24.27 -14.24
N LYS A 383 10.75 -24.26 -15.41
CA LYS A 383 12.20 -24.52 -15.56
C LYS A 383 13.03 -23.52 -14.77
N PHE A 384 12.67 -22.24 -14.82
CA PHE A 384 13.34 -21.19 -14.03
C PHE A 384 13.18 -21.44 -12.52
N GLN A 385 11.97 -21.82 -12.07
CA GLN A 385 11.73 -22.19 -10.68
C GLN A 385 12.55 -23.40 -10.25
N MET A 386 12.58 -24.47 -11.06
CA MET A 386 13.32 -25.69 -10.79
C MET A 386 14.84 -25.40 -10.67
N ALA A 387 15.38 -24.57 -11.56
CA ALA A 387 16.77 -24.19 -11.52
C ALA A 387 17.17 -23.45 -10.24
N LEU A 388 16.27 -22.62 -9.67
CA LEU A 388 16.50 -21.98 -8.37
C LEU A 388 16.34 -22.97 -7.20
N LYS A 389 15.35 -23.86 -7.26
CA LYS A 389 15.18 -24.92 -6.25
C LYS A 389 16.38 -25.88 -6.21
N ALA A 390 16.95 -26.22 -7.37
CA ALA A 390 18.18 -27.02 -7.46
C ALA A 390 19.36 -26.34 -6.76
N GLN A 391 19.40 -25.02 -6.70
CA GLN A 391 20.35 -24.23 -5.94
C GLN A 391 19.99 -24.11 -4.44
N LYS A 392 18.96 -24.83 -3.97
CA LYS A 392 18.43 -24.80 -2.59
C LYS A 392 17.86 -23.42 -2.19
N ILE A 393 17.36 -22.63 -3.15
CA ILE A 393 16.68 -21.37 -2.88
C ILE A 393 15.19 -21.64 -2.68
N VAL A 394 14.62 -21.12 -1.59
CA VAL A 394 13.18 -21.16 -1.36
C VAL A 394 12.50 -20.30 -2.42
N THR A 395 11.78 -20.94 -3.32
CA THR A 395 11.22 -20.29 -4.50
C THR A 395 9.73 -20.64 -4.66
N THR A 396 8.90 -19.62 -4.79
CA THR A 396 7.47 -19.74 -5.07
C THR A 396 7.19 -19.20 -6.47
N LEU A 397 6.50 -19.94 -7.29
CA LEU A 397 5.91 -19.43 -8.53
C LEU A 397 4.47 -19.03 -8.21
N ARG A 398 4.20 -17.72 -8.28
CA ARG A 398 2.86 -17.20 -7.99
C ARG A 398 1.95 -17.43 -9.17
N ARG A 399 0.81 -18.04 -8.91
CA ARG A 399 -0.32 -18.02 -9.84
C ARG A 399 -1.03 -16.68 -9.72
N GLU A 400 -1.47 -16.17 -10.83
CA GLU A 400 -2.21 -14.90 -10.90
C GLU A 400 -3.49 -14.98 -10.08
N LYS A 401 -3.83 -13.82 -9.49
CA LYS A 401 -5.13 -13.60 -8.86
C LYS A 401 -5.68 -12.26 -9.32
N GLY A 402 -6.98 -12.24 -9.67
CA GLY A 402 -7.67 -11.04 -10.12
C GLY A 402 -7.19 -10.52 -11.48
N HIS A 403 -6.66 -11.38 -12.35
CA HIS A 403 -6.22 -10.98 -13.69
C HIS A 403 -7.38 -10.46 -14.55
N ASP A 404 -8.54 -11.09 -14.44
CA ASP A 404 -9.78 -10.76 -15.15
C ASP A 404 -10.35 -9.39 -14.81
N ILE A 405 -9.89 -8.79 -13.70
CA ILE A 405 -10.30 -7.46 -13.25
C ILE A 405 -9.13 -6.46 -13.16
N ASP A 406 -8.01 -6.71 -13.84
CA ASP A 406 -6.79 -5.90 -13.77
C ASP A 406 -6.32 -5.64 -12.32
N ALA A 407 -6.43 -6.64 -11.44
CA ALA A 407 -6.05 -6.56 -10.03
C ALA A 407 -4.74 -7.27 -9.71
N ALA A 408 -4.11 -7.92 -10.69
CA ALA A 408 -2.83 -8.59 -10.49
C ALA A 408 -1.67 -7.59 -10.33
N CYS A 409 -0.55 -8.08 -9.81
CA CYS A 409 0.64 -7.24 -9.58
C CYS A 409 1.09 -6.55 -10.87
N GLY A 410 1.31 -5.23 -10.79
CA GLY A 410 1.72 -4.39 -11.91
C GLY A 410 0.57 -3.87 -12.78
N GLN A 411 -0.68 -4.33 -12.59
CA GLN A 411 -1.83 -3.95 -13.42
C GLN A 411 -2.65 -2.77 -12.85
N LEU A 412 -2.45 -2.39 -11.59
CA LEU A 412 -3.20 -1.30 -10.98
C LEU A 412 -2.98 0.01 -11.73
N ARG A 413 -4.03 0.47 -12.37
CA ARG A 413 -4.01 1.67 -13.20
C ARG A 413 -5.37 2.35 -13.13
N LEU A 414 -5.34 3.67 -13.22
CA LEU A 414 -6.52 4.51 -13.24
C LEU A 414 -7.23 4.48 -14.62
N LYS A 415 -7.58 3.31 -15.16
CA LYS A 415 -8.39 3.20 -16.39
C LYS A 415 -9.67 4.02 -16.26
N THR A 416 -10.28 4.01 -15.11
CA THR A 416 -11.54 4.70 -14.82
C THR A 416 -11.43 6.23 -14.91
N GLU A 417 -10.26 6.85 -14.64
CA GLU A 417 -10.09 8.29 -14.88
C GLU A 417 -10.32 8.65 -16.35
N ARG A 418 -9.83 7.80 -17.26
CA ARG A 418 -10.01 8.00 -18.71
C ARG A 418 -11.44 7.73 -19.15
N GLU A 419 -12.07 6.70 -18.60
CA GLU A 419 -13.48 6.38 -18.86
C GLU A 419 -14.40 7.51 -18.36
N LEU A 420 -14.19 8.00 -17.15
CA LEU A 420 -14.97 9.12 -16.59
C LEU A 420 -14.71 10.44 -17.33
N ALA A 421 -13.47 10.72 -17.75
CA ALA A 421 -13.14 11.89 -18.53
C ALA A 421 -13.69 11.83 -19.96
N GLY A 422 -13.82 10.62 -20.53
CA GLY A 422 -14.47 10.38 -21.82
C GLY A 422 -15.99 10.58 -21.78
N THR A 423 -16.63 10.23 -20.67
CA THR A 423 -18.10 10.35 -20.50
C THR A 423 -18.55 11.80 -20.26
N GLN A 424 -17.66 12.69 -19.84
CA GLN A 424 -17.98 14.13 -19.65
C GLN A 424 -17.83 14.97 -20.94
N ARG A 425 -17.46 14.37 -22.08
CA ARG A 425 -17.26 15.05 -23.37
C ARG A 425 -18.36 14.75 -24.41
N ILE A 426 -19.48 14.15 -24.00
CA ILE A 426 -20.66 13.93 -24.88
C ILE A 426 -21.80 14.85 -24.44
#